data_863da1028d2c8fc9d0a5a43565fb36c1
#
_entry.id   863da1028d2c8fc9d0a5a43565fb36c1
#
_cell.length_a   1.000
_cell.length_b   1.000
_cell.length_c   1.000
_cell.angle_alpha   90.00
_cell.angle_beta   90.00
_cell.angle_gamma   90.00
#
_symmetry.space_group_name_H-M   'P 1'
#
loop_
_entity.id
_entity.type
_entity.pdbx_description
1 polymer ?
#
loop_
_entity_poly.entity_id
_entity_poly.type
_entity_poly.pdbx_seq_one_letter_code
_entity_poly.pdbx_strand_id
1 'polypeptide(L)'
;SARGEARVQLNPTGCSDQYLRAVREFLSSCALGSPSGYPVHLNRWTRMGQARDTNLARLLMLGEPEAVTAVVCAPGLTEELARRAWWVDSTSENARRMLARECVVQSDMGRALADYLVEHLPFESEPRVIIDTVRLVLQPGLIEADVRQRLWEKGAAQHVYRIGFLEAEPDSLPQPLPARADLAALCHALTKVAADN
;
A
#
# COMPACT_ATOMS: atom_id res chain seq x y z
N SER A 1 11.55 23.36 -0.11
CA SER A 1 10.41 24.21 0.26
C SER A 1 10.28 25.31 -0.78
N ALA A 2 9.06 25.73 -1.12
CA ALA A 2 8.79 26.87 -2.04
C ALA A 2 9.41 28.21 -1.56
N ARG A 3 9.95 28.25 -0.36
CA ARG A 3 10.63 29.40 0.27
C ARG A 3 12.16 29.30 0.31
N GLY A 4 12.77 28.34 -0.40
CA GLY A 4 14.22 28.13 -0.43
C GLY A 4 14.71 27.04 0.51
N GLU A 5 15.98 26.64 0.33
CA GLU A 5 16.65 25.69 1.20
C GLU A 5 17.02 26.37 2.53
N ALA A 6 16.54 25.82 3.62
CA ALA A 6 17.03 26.16 4.97
C ALA A 6 18.01 25.10 5.43
N ARG A 7 19.24 25.49 5.76
CA ARG A 7 20.24 24.62 6.34
C ARG A 7 20.42 24.97 7.82
N VAL A 8 20.22 23.99 8.67
CA VAL A 8 20.49 24.13 10.11
C VAL A 8 21.67 23.22 10.43
N GLN A 9 22.74 23.83 10.96
CA GLN A 9 23.91 23.06 11.39
C GLN A 9 23.57 22.35 12.71
N LEU A 10 23.71 21.02 12.71
CA LEU A 10 23.52 20.21 13.90
C LEU A 10 24.87 20.11 14.66
N ASN A 11 24.86 20.41 15.95
CA ASN A 11 26.04 20.31 16.81
C ASN A 11 25.77 19.26 17.90
N PRO A 12 26.05 17.98 17.65
CA PRO A 12 25.79 16.93 18.62
C PRO A 12 26.69 17.07 19.85
N THR A 13 26.08 17.17 21.02
CA THR A 13 26.75 17.18 22.31
C THR A 13 26.52 15.82 22.99
N GLY A 14 27.34 14.82 22.68
CA GLY A 14 27.20 13.47 23.21
C GLY A 14 27.09 12.39 22.15
N CYS A 15 26.38 11.28 22.44
CA CYS A 15 26.16 10.20 21.50
C CYS A 15 25.29 10.70 20.33
N SER A 16 25.79 10.57 19.08
CA SER A 16 25.11 11.06 17.87
C SER A 16 23.71 10.49 17.71
N ASP A 17 23.49 9.23 18.06
CA ASP A 17 22.18 8.57 17.92
C ASP A 17 21.15 9.16 18.88
N GLN A 18 21.55 9.45 20.12
CA GLN A 18 20.65 10.08 21.09
C GLN A 18 20.29 11.51 20.66
N TYR A 19 21.29 12.26 20.15
CA TYR A 19 21.08 13.60 19.65
C TYR A 19 20.13 13.62 18.44
N LEU A 20 20.36 12.76 17.45
CA LEU A 20 19.50 12.63 16.27
C LEU A 20 18.08 12.22 16.66
N ARG A 21 17.93 11.32 17.62
CA ARG A 21 16.62 10.93 18.15
C ARG A 21 15.89 12.11 18.77
N ALA A 22 16.58 12.91 19.62
CA ALA A 22 16.00 14.10 20.21
C ALA A 22 15.61 15.17 19.18
N VAL A 23 16.42 15.36 18.12
CA VAL A 23 16.09 16.26 17.00
C VAL A 23 14.84 15.77 16.26
N ARG A 24 14.73 14.47 15.97
CA ARG A 24 13.55 13.88 15.34
C ARG A 24 12.30 14.04 16.20
N GLU A 25 12.39 13.77 17.49
CA GLU A 25 11.30 13.99 18.46
C GLU A 25 10.83 15.45 18.48
N PHE A 26 11.77 16.38 18.47
CA PHE A 26 11.49 17.81 18.44
C PHE A 26 10.79 18.21 17.13
N LEU A 27 11.31 17.79 15.97
CA LEU A 27 10.71 18.05 14.66
C LEU A 27 9.31 17.44 14.57
N SER A 28 9.14 16.22 15.07
CA SER A 28 7.85 15.53 15.13
C SER A 28 6.85 16.32 15.99
N SER A 29 7.26 16.78 17.16
CA SER A 29 6.38 17.58 18.03
C SER A 29 5.97 18.90 17.39
N CYS A 30 6.90 19.58 16.68
CA CYS A 30 6.62 20.82 15.96
C CYS A 30 5.69 20.59 14.76
N ALA A 31 5.88 19.48 14.01
CA ALA A 31 5.07 19.16 12.83
C ALA A 31 3.63 18.72 13.20
N LEU A 32 3.48 17.99 14.28
CA LEU A 32 2.24 17.34 14.69
C LEU A 32 1.47 18.11 15.77
N GLY A 33 2.15 19.03 16.46
CA GLY A 33 1.59 19.67 17.66
C GLY A 33 1.30 18.66 18.77
N SER A 34 2.05 17.56 18.81
CA SER A 34 1.83 16.42 19.69
C SER A 34 2.88 16.38 20.82
N PRO A 35 2.53 15.96 22.03
CA PRO A 35 3.49 15.79 23.11
C PRO A 35 4.48 14.66 22.83
N SER A 36 5.64 14.70 23.48
CA SER A 36 6.77 13.77 23.39
C SER A 36 6.34 12.29 23.31
N GLY A 37 6.94 11.51 22.41
CA GLY A 37 6.67 10.08 22.28
C GLY A 37 6.84 9.50 20.89
N TYR A 38 7.65 10.14 20.04
CA TYR A 38 8.10 9.56 18.78
C TYR A 38 8.95 8.28 19.04
N PRO A 39 8.77 7.17 18.31
CA PRO A 39 7.83 6.89 17.22
C PRO A 39 6.48 6.29 17.66
N VAL A 40 6.25 6.12 18.96
CA VAL A 40 5.05 5.45 19.51
C VAL A 40 3.75 6.17 19.09
N HIS A 41 3.78 7.50 19.04
CA HIS A 41 2.63 8.28 18.59
C HIS A 41 2.29 8.07 17.12
N LEU A 42 3.29 8.02 16.24
CA LEU A 42 3.06 7.77 14.81
C LEU A 42 2.42 6.40 14.59
N ASN A 43 2.93 5.36 15.24
CA ASN A 43 2.35 4.02 15.19
C ASN A 43 0.90 3.98 15.69
N ARG A 44 0.59 4.73 16.74
CA ARG A 44 -0.78 4.82 17.27
C ARG A 44 -1.70 5.59 16.32
N TRP A 45 -1.23 6.71 15.76
CA TRP A 45 -1.99 7.53 14.83
C TRP A 45 -2.24 6.82 13.51
N THR A 46 -1.26 6.07 13.01
CA THR A 46 -1.37 5.23 11.82
C THR A 46 -2.51 4.22 11.96
N ARG A 47 -2.60 3.56 13.14
CA ARG A 47 -3.66 2.57 13.40
C ARG A 47 -5.04 3.19 13.61
N MET A 48 -5.11 4.41 14.11
CA MET A 48 -6.38 5.08 14.47
C MET A 48 -6.89 6.04 13.40
N GLY A 49 -6.14 6.27 12.31
CA GLY A 49 -6.54 7.17 11.22
C GLY A 49 -6.76 8.63 11.65
N GLN A 50 -6.18 9.05 12.77
CA GLN A 50 -6.49 10.34 13.43
C GLN A 50 -5.61 11.52 12.99
N ALA A 51 -4.72 11.34 12.02
CA ALA A 51 -3.93 12.45 11.50
C ALA A 51 -4.82 13.43 10.73
N ARG A 52 -4.85 14.69 11.16
CA ARG A 52 -5.61 15.74 10.46
C ARG A 52 -4.91 16.08 9.13
N ASP A 53 -5.68 16.29 8.07
CA ASP A 53 -5.20 16.56 6.71
C ASP A 53 -4.16 17.68 6.64
N THR A 54 -4.34 18.72 7.43
CA THR A 54 -3.41 19.86 7.50
C THR A 54 -2.01 19.50 8.00
N ASN A 55 -1.86 18.41 8.73
CA ASN A 55 -0.59 17.96 9.30
C ASN A 55 0.08 16.86 8.46
N LEU A 56 -0.65 16.19 7.56
CA LEU A 56 -0.11 15.09 6.76
C LEU A 56 1.05 15.54 5.87
N ALA A 57 0.91 16.70 5.20
CA ALA A 57 2.00 17.25 4.39
C ALA A 57 3.26 17.59 5.20
N ARG A 58 3.08 18.00 6.46
CA ARG A 58 4.21 18.28 7.36
C ARG A 58 4.89 17.02 7.85
N LEU A 59 4.14 15.93 8.02
CA LEU A 59 4.71 14.62 8.37
C LEU A 59 5.71 14.14 7.32
N LEU A 60 5.41 14.30 6.04
CA LEU A 60 6.33 13.92 4.95
C LEU A 60 7.66 14.68 5.01
N MET A 61 7.70 15.88 5.61
CA MET A 61 8.94 16.65 5.77
C MET A 61 9.93 16.00 6.75
N LEU A 62 9.49 15.06 7.57
CA LEU A 62 10.36 14.29 8.46
C LEU A 62 11.25 13.32 7.68
N GLY A 63 10.79 12.84 6.51
CA GLY A 63 11.51 11.88 5.67
C GLY A 63 11.65 10.48 6.28
N GLU A 64 10.90 10.18 7.34
CA GLU A 64 10.96 8.91 8.06
C GLU A 64 9.94 7.92 7.49
N PRO A 65 10.30 6.62 7.31
CA PRO A 65 9.38 5.61 6.77
C PRO A 65 8.07 5.50 7.54
N GLU A 66 8.10 5.65 8.87
CA GLU A 66 6.92 5.62 9.72
C GLU A 66 6.00 6.82 9.46
N ALA A 67 6.57 7.99 9.18
CA ALA A 67 5.81 9.18 8.83
C ALA A 67 5.14 9.02 7.45
N VAL A 68 5.84 8.46 6.47
CA VAL A 68 5.28 8.14 5.16
C VAL A 68 4.14 7.14 5.29
N THR A 69 4.36 6.05 6.04
CA THR A 69 3.33 5.05 6.33
C THR A 69 2.08 5.68 6.99
N ALA A 70 2.29 6.61 7.95
CA ALA A 70 1.19 7.32 8.59
C ALA A 70 0.35 8.13 7.59
N VAL A 71 1.01 8.82 6.65
CA VAL A 71 0.33 9.59 5.59
C VAL A 71 -0.42 8.69 4.63
N VAL A 72 0.21 7.62 4.16
CA VAL A 72 -0.38 6.66 3.21
C VAL A 72 -1.61 5.96 3.80
N CYS A 73 -1.59 5.67 5.11
CA CYS A 73 -2.72 5.03 5.81
C CYS A 73 -3.82 6.03 6.23
N ALA A 74 -3.57 7.34 6.16
CA ALA A 74 -4.51 8.33 6.65
C ALA A 74 -5.79 8.37 5.81
N PRO A 75 -6.99 8.53 6.43
CA PRO A 75 -8.24 8.70 5.70
C PRO A 75 -8.26 9.90 4.75
N GLY A 76 -7.53 10.97 5.08
CA GLY A 76 -7.39 12.18 4.29
C GLY A 76 -6.27 12.13 3.25
N LEU A 77 -5.83 10.93 2.81
CA LEU A 77 -4.88 10.81 1.72
C LEU A 77 -5.48 11.38 0.44
N THR A 78 -4.78 12.32 -0.18
CA THR A 78 -5.10 12.88 -1.49
C THR A 78 -4.08 12.41 -2.53
N GLU A 79 -4.39 12.54 -3.82
CA GLU A 79 -3.45 12.23 -4.89
C GLU A 79 -2.11 12.96 -4.71
N GLU A 80 -2.16 14.25 -4.39
CA GLU A 80 -0.96 15.06 -4.19
C GLU A 80 -0.11 14.57 -3.01
N LEU A 81 -0.75 14.17 -1.90
CA LEU A 81 -0.05 13.57 -0.76
C LEU A 81 0.52 12.19 -1.10
N ALA A 82 -0.20 11.38 -1.87
CA ALA A 82 0.29 10.09 -2.35
C ALA A 82 1.53 10.25 -3.24
N ARG A 83 1.52 11.23 -4.16
CA ARG A 83 2.66 11.56 -5.03
C ARG A 83 3.89 11.98 -4.22
N ARG A 84 3.71 12.82 -3.21
CA ARG A 84 4.80 13.23 -2.31
C ARG A 84 5.29 12.09 -1.44
N ALA A 85 4.40 11.28 -0.90
CA ALA A 85 4.74 10.10 -0.12
C ALA A 85 5.57 9.11 -0.94
N TRP A 86 5.17 8.87 -2.19
CA TRP A 86 5.87 8.03 -3.14
C TRP A 86 7.27 8.55 -3.46
N TRP A 87 7.42 9.85 -3.62
CA TRP A 87 8.73 10.47 -3.85
C TRP A 87 9.67 10.32 -2.67
N VAL A 88 9.14 10.33 -1.43
CA VAL A 88 9.94 10.19 -0.20
C VAL A 88 10.36 8.75 0.05
N ASP A 89 9.43 7.78 -0.16
CA ASP A 89 9.66 6.37 0.15
C ASP A 89 8.89 5.45 -0.81
N SER A 90 9.56 5.06 -1.92
CA SER A 90 9.02 4.22 -3.00
C SER A 90 9.15 2.74 -2.65
N THR A 91 8.26 2.22 -1.82
CA THR A 91 8.23 0.79 -1.45
C THR A 91 6.98 0.09 -1.96
N SER A 92 7.08 -1.23 -2.24
CA SER A 92 5.94 -2.04 -2.67
C SER A 92 4.81 -2.05 -1.64
N GLU A 93 5.15 -1.95 -0.35
CA GLU A 93 4.15 -1.88 0.71
C GLU A 93 3.37 -0.57 0.67
N ASN A 94 4.05 0.57 0.49
CA ASN A 94 3.40 1.87 0.34
C ASN A 94 2.56 1.92 -0.95
N ALA A 95 3.05 1.35 -2.05
CA ALA A 95 2.30 1.26 -3.30
C ALA A 95 0.98 0.49 -3.12
N ARG A 96 1.01 -0.69 -2.48
CA ARG A 96 -0.22 -1.46 -2.18
C ARG A 96 -1.21 -0.68 -1.32
N ARG A 97 -0.73 -0.02 -0.27
CA ARG A 97 -1.58 0.80 0.61
C ARG A 97 -2.22 1.98 -0.12
N MET A 98 -1.48 2.62 -1.01
CA MET A 98 -2.00 3.71 -1.84
C MET A 98 -3.03 3.22 -2.85
N LEU A 99 -2.80 2.08 -3.52
CA LEU A 99 -3.77 1.47 -4.45
C LEU A 99 -5.04 0.93 -3.76
N ALA A 100 -5.06 0.82 -2.45
CA ALA A 100 -6.28 0.56 -1.69
C ALA A 100 -7.18 1.80 -1.54
N ARG A 101 -6.77 2.97 -2.08
CA ARG A 101 -7.48 4.24 -1.98
C ARG A 101 -8.04 4.66 -3.34
N GLU A 102 -9.35 4.83 -3.42
CA GLU A 102 -10.05 5.18 -4.65
C GLU A 102 -9.50 6.47 -5.31
N CYS A 103 -9.18 7.49 -4.51
CA CYS A 103 -8.61 8.76 -5.00
C CYS A 103 -7.25 8.58 -5.70
N VAL A 104 -6.49 7.53 -5.36
CA VAL A 104 -5.23 7.20 -6.02
C VAL A 104 -5.49 6.34 -7.26
N VAL A 105 -6.37 5.35 -7.16
CA VAL A 105 -6.74 4.46 -8.28
C VAL A 105 -7.25 5.25 -9.48
N GLN A 106 -8.07 6.28 -9.24
CA GLN A 106 -8.67 7.12 -10.29
C GLN A 106 -7.70 8.16 -10.88
N SER A 107 -6.47 8.25 -10.38
CA SER A 107 -5.46 9.20 -10.82
C SER A 107 -4.36 8.57 -11.68
N ASP A 108 -3.55 9.41 -12.34
CA ASP A 108 -2.37 8.94 -13.08
C ASP A 108 -1.36 8.24 -12.16
N MET A 109 -1.35 8.59 -10.89
CA MET A 109 -0.52 7.93 -9.89
C MET A 109 -0.88 6.45 -9.71
N GLY A 110 -2.17 6.10 -9.84
CA GLY A 110 -2.63 4.71 -9.75
C GLY A 110 -1.95 3.80 -10.77
N ARG A 111 -1.88 4.24 -12.05
CA ARG A 111 -1.19 3.47 -13.10
C ARG A 111 0.30 3.32 -12.81
N ALA A 112 0.98 4.40 -12.43
CA ALA A 112 2.40 4.35 -12.11
C ALA A 112 2.72 3.38 -10.96
N LEU A 113 1.87 3.34 -9.93
CA LEU A 113 2.00 2.40 -8.82
C LEU A 113 1.70 0.96 -9.24
N ALA A 114 0.71 0.74 -10.10
CA ALA A 114 0.39 -0.58 -10.63
C ALA A 114 1.52 -1.12 -11.49
N ASP A 115 2.09 -0.32 -12.38
CA ASP A 115 3.25 -0.70 -13.21
C ASP A 115 4.45 -1.07 -12.33
N TYR A 116 4.75 -0.27 -11.32
CA TYR A 116 5.80 -0.56 -10.35
C TYR A 116 5.57 -1.89 -9.63
N LEU A 117 4.35 -2.15 -9.16
CA LEU A 117 4.03 -3.39 -8.47
C LEU A 117 4.11 -4.61 -9.39
N VAL A 118 3.68 -4.49 -10.65
CA VAL A 118 3.79 -5.56 -11.66
C VAL A 118 5.25 -5.89 -11.95
N GLU A 119 6.13 -4.88 -12.02
CA GLU A 119 7.56 -5.05 -12.24
C GLU A 119 8.23 -5.75 -11.03
N HIS A 120 7.82 -5.41 -9.81
CA HIS A 120 8.41 -5.96 -8.58
C HIS A 120 7.80 -7.29 -8.14
N LEU A 121 6.64 -7.66 -8.66
CA LEU A 121 5.92 -8.88 -8.30
C LEU A 121 6.75 -10.17 -8.43
N PRO A 122 7.67 -10.34 -9.41
CA PRO A 122 8.52 -11.52 -9.51
C PRO A 122 9.50 -11.71 -8.34
N PHE A 123 9.78 -10.66 -7.58
CA PHE A 123 10.70 -10.69 -6.44
C PHE A 123 9.98 -10.95 -5.11
N GLU A 124 8.65 -10.95 -5.12
CA GLU A 124 7.85 -11.27 -3.95
C GLU A 124 7.80 -12.79 -3.73
N SER A 125 8.01 -13.20 -2.50
CA SER A 125 8.01 -14.63 -2.12
C SER A 125 6.82 -15.01 -1.22
N GLU A 126 6.18 -14.04 -0.58
CA GLU A 126 5.07 -14.30 0.32
C GLU A 126 3.75 -14.43 -0.46
N PRO A 127 3.06 -15.60 -0.38
CA PRO A 127 1.83 -15.84 -1.13
C PRO A 127 0.74 -14.80 -0.92
N ARG A 128 0.53 -14.36 0.32
CA ARG A 128 -0.49 -13.35 0.64
C ARG A 128 -0.20 -12.01 -0.02
N VAL A 129 1.07 -11.60 -0.05
CA VAL A 129 1.52 -10.36 -0.68
C VAL A 129 1.31 -10.41 -2.20
N ILE A 130 1.61 -11.56 -2.83
CA ILE A 130 1.38 -11.78 -4.26
C ILE A 130 -0.11 -11.68 -4.58
N ILE A 131 -0.97 -12.38 -3.84
CA ILE A 131 -2.43 -12.38 -4.02
C ILE A 131 -2.97 -10.96 -3.90
N ASP A 132 -2.63 -10.26 -2.83
CA ASP A 132 -3.10 -8.89 -2.59
C ASP A 132 -2.60 -7.92 -3.67
N THR A 133 -1.35 -8.05 -4.11
CA THR A 133 -0.78 -7.24 -5.19
C THR A 133 -1.52 -7.48 -6.50
N VAL A 134 -1.76 -8.74 -6.89
CA VAL A 134 -2.51 -9.07 -8.12
C VAL A 134 -3.92 -8.49 -8.04
N ARG A 135 -4.62 -8.68 -6.93
CA ARG A 135 -5.96 -8.11 -6.71
C ARG A 135 -5.99 -6.60 -6.87
N LEU A 136 -4.99 -5.89 -6.33
CA LEU A 136 -4.92 -4.42 -6.39
C LEU A 136 -4.62 -3.90 -7.78
N VAL A 137 -3.73 -4.53 -8.55
CA VAL A 137 -3.38 -4.06 -9.90
C VAL A 137 -4.46 -4.38 -10.94
N LEU A 138 -5.35 -5.35 -10.66
CA LEU A 138 -6.48 -5.69 -11.53
C LEU A 138 -7.65 -4.70 -11.45
N GLN A 139 -7.60 -3.69 -10.59
CA GLN A 139 -8.64 -2.66 -10.54
C GLN A 139 -8.79 -1.95 -11.90
N PRO A 140 -10.00 -1.49 -12.26
CA PRO A 140 -10.27 -0.95 -13.59
C PRO A 140 -9.35 0.19 -14.00
N GLY A 141 -8.76 0.10 -15.18
CA GLY A 141 -7.95 1.15 -15.79
C GLY A 141 -6.50 1.26 -15.29
N LEU A 142 -6.04 0.38 -14.39
CA LEU A 142 -4.69 0.41 -13.85
C LEU A 142 -3.66 -0.27 -14.75
N ILE A 143 -4.00 -1.39 -15.36
CA ILE A 143 -3.10 -2.15 -16.24
C ILE A 143 -3.74 -2.43 -17.59
N GLU A 144 -2.91 -2.59 -18.61
CA GLU A 144 -3.32 -2.93 -19.96
C GLU A 144 -3.65 -4.42 -20.10
N ALA A 145 -4.43 -4.76 -21.15
CA ALA A 145 -4.92 -6.13 -21.36
C ALA A 145 -3.78 -7.16 -21.55
N ASP A 146 -2.68 -6.78 -22.17
CA ASP A 146 -1.50 -7.63 -22.36
C ASP A 146 -0.78 -7.92 -21.03
N VAL A 147 -0.68 -6.94 -20.14
CA VAL A 147 -0.14 -7.12 -18.79
C VAL A 147 -1.02 -8.07 -17.99
N ARG A 148 -2.35 -7.86 -18.06
CA ARG A 148 -3.34 -8.74 -17.43
C ARG A 148 -3.21 -10.19 -17.91
N GLN A 149 -3.04 -10.40 -19.22
CA GLN A 149 -2.86 -11.72 -19.80
C GLN A 149 -1.55 -12.38 -19.32
N ARG A 150 -0.44 -11.66 -19.31
CA ARG A 150 0.85 -12.15 -18.77
C ARG A 150 0.77 -12.56 -17.31
N LEU A 151 0.07 -11.79 -16.47
CA LEU A 151 -0.13 -12.14 -15.06
C LEU A 151 -0.95 -13.43 -14.92
N TRP A 152 -1.99 -13.61 -15.74
CA TRP A 152 -2.78 -14.85 -15.79
C TRP A 152 -1.95 -16.07 -16.19
N GLU A 153 -1.09 -15.93 -17.20
CA GLU A 153 -0.21 -17.01 -17.68
C GLU A 153 0.81 -17.43 -16.61
N LYS A 154 1.36 -16.49 -15.84
CA LYS A 154 2.19 -16.81 -14.66
C LYS A 154 1.46 -17.69 -13.65
N GLY A 155 0.16 -17.58 -13.55
CA GLY A 155 -0.69 -18.43 -12.72
C GLY A 155 -0.71 -19.91 -13.10
N ALA A 156 -0.16 -20.29 -14.26
CA ALA A 156 0.03 -21.70 -14.62
C ALA A 156 1.17 -22.35 -13.80
N ALA A 157 2.23 -21.60 -13.51
CA ALA A 157 3.35 -22.06 -12.69
C ALA A 157 3.15 -21.77 -11.20
N GLN A 158 2.50 -20.64 -10.88
CA GLN A 158 2.29 -20.19 -9.50
C GLN A 158 0.80 -19.88 -9.27
N HIS A 159 0.08 -20.80 -8.66
CA HIS A 159 -1.37 -20.70 -8.43
C HIS A 159 -1.82 -19.45 -7.66
N VAL A 160 -0.93 -18.86 -6.86
CA VAL A 160 -1.21 -17.64 -6.09
C VAL A 160 -1.67 -16.47 -6.98
N TYR A 161 -1.16 -16.37 -8.23
CA TYR A 161 -1.63 -15.37 -9.18
C TYR A 161 -3.11 -15.58 -9.54
N ARG A 162 -3.52 -16.83 -9.80
CA ARG A 162 -4.92 -17.16 -10.13
C ARG A 162 -5.85 -16.88 -8.95
N ILE A 163 -5.40 -17.08 -7.71
CA ILE A 163 -6.17 -16.74 -6.52
C ILE A 163 -6.42 -15.22 -6.49
N GLY A 164 -5.41 -14.40 -6.79
CA GLY A 164 -5.57 -12.95 -6.90
C GLY A 164 -6.61 -12.52 -7.94
N PHE A 165 -6.66 -13.19 -9.10
CA PHE A 165 -7.72 -12.98 -10.10
C PHE A 165 -9.10 -13.37 -9.59
N LEU A 166 -9.22 -14.52 -8.91
CA LEU A 166 -10.48 -14.97 -8.35
C LEU A 166 -11.00 -14.06 -7.24
N GLU A 167 -10.11 -13.43 -6.47
CA GLU A 167 -10.48 -12.44 -5.46
C GLU A 167 -10.88 -11.09 -6.08
N ALA A 168 -10.24 -10.70 -7.21
CA ALA A 168 -10.53 -9.43 -7.87
C ALA A 168 -11.77 -9.49 -8.74
N GLU A 169 -11.84 -10.45 -9.66
CA GLU A 169 -12.81 -10.51 -10.74
C GLU A 169 -13.17 -11.97 -11.07
N PRO A 170 -13.91 -12.70 -10.23
CA PRO A 170 -14.22 -14.12 -10.44
C PRO A 170 -15.01 -14.39 -11.74
N ASP A 171 -15.82 -13.44 -12.17
CA ASP A 171 -16.68 -13.56 -13.35
C ASP A 171 -16.02 -13.08 -14.65
N SER A 172 -14.82 -12.52 -14.60
CA SER A 172 -14.11 -11.90 -15.73
C SER A 172 -12.70 -12.43 -15.91
N LEU A 173 -12.54 -13.76 -15.83
CA LEU A 173 -11.22 -14.39 -15.98
C LEU A 173 -10.76 -14.35 -17.45
N PRO A 174 -9.43 -14.12 -17.72
CA PRO A 174 -8.88 -14.11 -19.07
C PRO A 174 -9.14 -15.42 -19.86
N GLN A 175 -9.17 -16.54 -19.16
CA GLN A 175 -9.56 -17.84 -19.71
C GLN A 175 -10.44 -18.58 -18.70
N PRO A 176 -11.59 -19.12 -19.14
CA PRO A 176 -12.42 -19.93 -18.27
C PRO A 176 -11.66 -21.19 -17.85
N LEU A 177 -11.61 -21.45 -16.56
CA LEU A 177 -11.05 -22.68 -16.04
C LEU A 177 -12.06 -23.82 -16.26
N PRO A 178 -11.61 -25.03 -16.69
CA PRO A 178 -12.51 -26.16 -16.80
C PRO A 178 -13.13 -26.47 -15.45
N ALA A 179 -14.43 -26.68 -15.44
CA ALA A 179 -15.12 -27.09 -14.23
C ALA A 179 -14.53 -28.42 -13.70
N ARG A 180 -14.34 -28.49 -12.41
CA ARG A 180 -13.92 -29.73 -11.73
C ARG A 180 -14.96 -30.82 -11.97
N ALA A 181 -14.52 -32.06 -12.27
CA ALA A 181 -15.41 -33.16 -12.58
C ALA A 181 -16.42 -33.48 -11.46
N ASP A 182 -16.04 -33.21 -10.21
CA ASP A 182 -16.86 -33.43 -9.00
C ASP A 182 -17.60 -32.16 -8.52
N LEU A 183 -17.59 -31.08 -9.29
CA LEU A 183 -18.20 -29.79 -8.91
C LEU A 183 -19.67 -29.93 -8.48
N ALA A 184 -20.46 -30.70 -9.24
CA ALA A 184 -21.87 -30.92 -8.95
C ALA A 184 -22.08 -31.64 -7.60
N ALA A 185 -21.24 -32.62 -7.30
CA ALA A 185 -21.28 -33.36 -6.01
C ALA A 185 -20.89 -32.46 -4.85
N LEU A 186 -19.86 -31.60 -5.02
CA LEU A 186 -19.43 -30.64 -4.01
C LEU A 186 -20.50 -29.59 -3.74
N CYS A 187 -21.12 -29.02 -4.78
CA CYS A 187 -22.19 -28.06 -4.64
C CYS A 187 -23.39 -28.66 -3.89
N HIS A 188 -23.79 -29.87 -4.20
CA HIS A 188 -24.84 -30.59 -3.48
C HIS A 188 -24.50 -30.81 -2.01
N ALA A 189 -23.25 -31.23 -1.71
CA ALA A 189 -22.78 -31.42 -0.33
C ALA A 189 -22.79 -30.10 0.46
N LEU A 190 -22.32 -28.99 -0.14
CA LEU A 190 -22.31 -27.67 0.50
C LEU A 190 -23.73 -27.14 0.73
N THR A 191 -24.65 -27.33 -0.23
CA THR A 191 -26.06 -26.94 -0.06
C THR A 191 -26.72 -27.70 1.08
N LYS A 192 -26.42 -29.00 1.23
CA LYS A 192 -26.93 -29.80 2.33
C LYS A 192 -26.42 -29.29 3.70
N VAL A 193 -25.10 -29.04 3.81
CA VAL A 193 -24.52 -28.49 5.05
C VAL A 193 -25.08 -27.12 5.38
N ALA A 194 -25.33 -26.27 4.38
CA ALA A 194 -25.94 -24.94 4.59
C ALA A 194 -27.41 -25.02 5.00
N ALA A 195 -28.13 -26.08 4.65
CA ALA A 195 -29.53 -26.28 5.04
C ALA A 195 -29.66 -26.88 6.45
N ASP A 196 -28.62 -27.56 6.93
CA ASP A 196 -28.59 -28.24 8.24
C ASP A 196 -28.07 -27.30 9.38
N ASN A 197 -27.68 -26.04 9.08
CA ASN A 197 -27.28 -24.98 10.02
C ASN A 197 -28.30 -23.83 10.06
#